data_55af4d9c70dbfb9f62a56942a1670bec
#
_entry.id   55af4d9c70dbfb9f62a56942a1670bec
#
_cell.length_a   1.000
_cell.length_b   1.000
_cell.length_c   1.000
_cell.angle_alpha   90.00
_cell.angle_beta   90.00
_cell.angle_gamma   90.00
#
_symmetry.space_group_name_H-M   'P 1'
#
loop_
_entity.id
_entity.type
_entity.pdbx_description
1 polymer ?
#
loop_
_entity_poly.entity_id
_entity_poly.type
_entity_poly.pdbx_seq_one_letter_code
_entity_poly.pdbx_strand_id
1 'polypeptide(L)'
;FGDGTKEAWLMNRGHLVGYQFSGLNDEGRNLVPMTAWLNTGAFTGTDDRNQSSMLYYENGLDSWLANHPNYYLDYKVTAVYKDDELIPRQIILQYVGIDQDGKLLEIKLGSSKEKIDKYSVTHVALDNVSENAEINYADGTAKNTVKSAEERAAELKAAEEKAKKEAEEKEAQEKAKEEQKQQETEAPAPAEEESQSS
;
A
#
# COMPACT_ATOMS: atom_id res chain seq x y z
N PHE A 1 -19.47 0.44 -8.85
CA PHE A 1 -18.13 0.14 -8.32
C PHE A 1 -18.21 -0.98 -7.28
N GLY A 2 -17.20 -1.19 -6.50
CA GLY A 2 -17.14 -2.26 -5.52
C GLY A 2 -16.01 -3.23 -5.83
N ASP A 3 -16.14 -4.51 -5.41
CA ASP A 3 -15.10 -5.53 -5.56
C ASP A 3 -15.37 -6.55 -6.70
N GLY A 4 -16.45 -6.34 -7.47
CA GLY A 4 -16.92 -7.25 -8.51
C GLY A 4 -17.78 -8.40 -8.01
N THR A 5 -18.02 -8.49 -6.70
CA THR A 5 -19.03 -9.39 -6.08
C THR A 5 -20.11 -8.59 -5.36
N LYS A 6 -19.74 -7.46 -4.80
CA LYS A 6 -20.65 -6.50 -4.15
C LYS A 6 -20.46 -5.13 -4.78
N GLU A 7 -21.57 -4.46 -5.03
CA GLU A 7 -21.56 -3.06 -5.44
C GLU A 7 -21.36 -2.15 -4.23
N ALA A 8 -20.62 -1.04 -4.45
CA ALA A 8 -20.40 -0.02 -3.46
C ALA A 8 -20.19 1.35 -4.13
N TRP A 9 -20.38 2.41 -3.37
CA TRP A 9 -20.02 3.75 -3.80
C TRP A 9 -18.50 3.87 -3.93
N LEU A 10 -18.03 4.48 -5.01
CA LEU A 10 -16.61 4.76 -5.20
C LEU A 10 -16.14 5.83 -4.22
N MET A 11 -16.91 6.90 -4.08
CA MET A 11 -16.57 8.05 -3.26
C MET A 11 -17.39 8.08 -1.98
N ASN A 12 -16.72 8.40 -0.89
CA ASN A 12 -17.29 8.70 0.41
C ASN A 12 -17.18 10.20 0.70
N ARG A 13 -18.03 10.72 1.57
CA ARG A 13 -17.79 11.99 2.26
C ARG A 13 -16.74 11.72 3.36
N GLY A 14 -15.48 11.74 2.99
CA GLY A 14 -14.40 11.41 3.89
C GLY A 14 -14.08 12.57 4.84
N HIS A 15 -13.93 12.28 6.13
CA HIS A 15 -13.46 13.27 7.10
C HIS A 15 -11.95 13.51 6.91
N LEU A 16 -11.53 14.78 6.91
CA LEU A 16 -10.12 15.12 7.00
C LEU A 16 -9.58 14.77 8.39
N VAL A 17 -10.23 15.28 9.43
CA VAL A 17 -9.97 14.87 10.82
C VAL A 17 -11.14 14.01 11.27
N GLY A 18 -10.86 12.75 11.59
CA GLY A 18 -11.86 11.75 11.96
C GLY A 18 -12.77 12.21 13.08
N TYR A 19 -14.00 11.70 13.07
CA TYR A 19 -15.01 12.04 14.07
C TYR A 19 -14.54 11.79 15.51
N GLN A 20 -13.77 10.72 15.74
CA GLN A 20 -13.21 10.37 17.04
C GLN A 20 -12.29 11.46 17.63
N PHE A 21 -11.68 12.30 16.80
CA PHE A 21 -10.84 13.42 17.24
C PHE A 21 -11.57 14.75 17.27
N SER A 22 -12.44 15.00 16.28
CA SER A 22 -13.07 16.30 16.06
C SER A 22 -14.46 16.43 16.67
N GLY A 23 -15.20 15.32 16.80
CA GLY A 23 -16.63 15.34 17.14
C GLY A 23 -17.53 15.96 16.06
N LEU A 24 -16.98 16.24 14.87
CA LEU A 24 -17.66 16.96 13.77
C LEU A 24 -18.10 15.97 12.68
N ASN A 25 -19.38 15.61 12.68
CA ASN A 25 -19.91 14.67 11.70
C ASN A 25 -20.24 15.32 10.33
N ASP A 26 -20.88 16.49 10.35
CA ASP A 26 -21.42 17.14 9.15
C ASP A 26 -20.81 18.53 8.88
N GLU A 27 -19.63 18.82 9.43
CA GLU A 27 -18.91 20.06 9.13
C GLU A 27 -18.31 20.00 7.71
N GLY A 28 -18.88 20.78 6.79
CA GLY A 28 -18.49 20.75 5.37
C GLY A 28 -17.01 21.06 5.11
N ARG A 29 -16.36 21.87 5.97
CA ARG A 29 -14.92 22.18 5.86
C ARG A 29 -14.03 21.00 6.26
N ASN A 30 -14.60 20.00 6.94
CA ASN A 30 -13.93 18.75 7.35
C ASN A 30 -14.24 17.58 6.43
N LEU A 31 -14.98 17.80 5.34
CA LEU A 31 -15.41 16.74 4.43
C LEU A 31 -14.86 16.97 3.03
N VAL A 32 -14.29 15.93 2.45
CA VAL A 32 -13.84 15.92 1.05
C VAL A 32 -14.22 14.61 0.36
N PRO A 33 -14.35 14.60 -0.98
CA PRO A 33 -14.52 13.36 -1.72
C PRO A 33 -13.28 12.49 -1.58
N MET A 34 -13.42 11.35 -0.91
CA MET A 34 -12.39 10.32 -0.81
C MET A 34 -12.90 9.02 -1.41
N THR A 35 -12.05 8.27 -2.11
CA THR A 35 -12.39 6.91 -2.50
C THR A 35 -12.65 6.05 -1.26
N ALA A 36 -13.48 5.03 -1.38
CA ALA A 36 -13.69 4.06 -0.29
C ALA A 36 -12.35 3.41 0.11
N TRP A 37 -11.48 3.14 -0.87
CA TRP A 37 -10.12 2.62 -0.64
C TRP A 37 -9.28 3.55 0.24
N LEU A 38 -9.27 4.85 -0.06
CA LEU A 38 -8.54 5.83 0.77
C LEU A 38 -9.19 6.01 2.14
N ASN A 39 -10.51 6.10 2.19
CA ASN A 39 -11.23 6.41 3.43
C ASN A 39 -11.21 5.24 4.41
N THR A 40 -11.58 4.04 3.95
CA THR A 40 -11.84 2.87 4.80
C THR A 40 -10.93 1.66 4.55
N GLY A 41 -10.03 1.76 3.57
CA GLY A 41 -9.07 0.71 3.27
C GLY A 41 -9.57 -0.42 2.37
N ALA A 42 -10.83 -0.39 1.95
CA ALA A 42 -11.43 -1.43 1.13
C ALA A 42 -12.38 -0.86 0.06
N PHE A 43 -12.65 -1.61 -1.00
CA PHE A 43 -13.67 -1.25 -1.99
C PHE A 43 -15.08 -1.42 -1.44
N THR A 44 -15.26 -2.37 -0.52
CA THR A 44 -16.50 -2.65 0.21
C THR A 44 -16.16 -2.93 1.67
N GLY A 45 -16.87 -2.30 2.59
CA GLY A 45 -16.60 -2.43 4.02
C GLY A 45 -15.35 -1.65 4.48
N THR A 46 -14.54 -2.26 5.34
CA THR A 46 -13.36 -1.64 5.95
C THR A 46 -12.19 -2.61 6.04
N ASP A 47 -10.96 -2.11 5.85
CA ASP A 47 -9.71 -2.81 6.18
C ASP A 47 -8.77 -1.82 6.91
N ASP A 48 -8.72 -1.93 8.21
CA ASP A 48 -7.90 -1.09 9.10
C ASP A 48 -6.39 -1.43 9.06
N ARG A 49 -6.00 -2.49 8.35
CA ARG A 49 -4.59 -2.84 8.12
C ARG A 49 -4.02 -2.21 6.84
N ASN A 50 -4.88 -1.64 6.00
CA ASN A 50 -4.44 -1.01 4.76
C ASN A 50 -3.73 0.32 5.03
N GLN A 51 -2.40 0.32 4.96
CA GLN A 51 -1.56 1.51 5.16
C GLN A 51 -1.75 2.62 4.11
N SER A 52 -2.56 2.40 3.10
CA SER A 52 -2.95 3.42 2.11
C SER A 52 -4.27 4.10 2.45
N SER A 53 -4.85 3.85 3.62
CA SER A 53 -6.14 4.41 4.04
C SER A 53 -6.02 5.34 5.25
N MET A 54 -6.97 6.26 5.36
CA MET A 54 -7.14 7.14 6.53
C MET A 54 -7.39 6.31 7.79
N LEU A 55 -8.23 5.28 7.69
CA LEU A 55 -8.62 4.43 8.82
C LEU A 55 -7.43 3.81 9.56
N TYR A 56 -6.39 3.39 8.84
CA TYR A 56 -5.17 2.84 9.45
C TYR A 56 -4.52 3.86 10.40
N TYR A 57 -4.35 5.10 9.95
CA TYR A 57 -3.70 6.14 10.74
C TYR A 57 -4.60 6.65 11.85
N GLU A 58 -5.88 6.82 11.60
CA GLU A 58 -6.86 7.26 12.60
C GLU A 58 -6.94 6.27 13.77
N ASN A 59 -7.02 4.96 13.50
CA ASN A 59 -7.01 3.93 14.53
C ASN A 59 -5.68 3.88 15.29
N GLY A 60 -4.56 4.07 14.58
CA GLY A 60 -3.24 4.11 15.21
C GLY A 60 -3.06 5.31 16.14
N LEU A 61 -3.48 6.50 15.72
CA LEU A 61 -3.41 7.73 16.51
C LEU A 61 -4.38 7.70 17.70
N ASP A 62 -5.59 7.17 17.51
CA ASP A 62 -6.55 6.96 18.60
C ASP A 62 -5.99 6.02 19.67
N SER A 63 -5.41 4.91 19.25
CA SER A 63 -4.72 3.96 20.15
C SER A 63 -3.54 4.61 20.87
N TRP A 64 -2.77 5.47 20.17
CA TRP A 64 -1.66 6.21 20.78
C TRP A 64 -2.17 7.14 21.89
N LEU A 65 -3.24 7.91 21.63
CA LEU A 65 -3.87 8.79 22.63
C LEU A 65 -4.41 7.99 23.82
N ALA A 66 -5.06 6.87 23.59
CA ALA A 66 -5.58 6.00 24.65
C ALA A 66 -4.48 5.48 25.60
N ASN A 67 -3.28 5.22 25.03
CA ASN A 67 -2.11 4.78 25.81
C ASN A 67 -1.33 5.95 26.47
N HIS A 68 -1.65 7.19 26.12
CA HIS A 68 -0.98 8.39 26.65
C HIS A 68 -2.02 9.42 27.14
N PRO A 69 -2.82 9.11 28.18
CA PRO A 69 -4.00 9.91 28.57
C PRO A 69 -3.69 11.33 29.01
N ASN A 70 -2.42 11.63 29.33
CA ASN A 70 -1.97 12.96 29.77
C ASN A 70 -1.15 13.70 28.71
N TYR A 71 -1.09 13.17 27.48
CA TYR A 71 -0.38 13.77 26.36
C TYR A 71 -1.36 14.37 25.37
N TYR A 72 -0.86 15.15 24.45
CA TYR A 72 -1.61 15.77 23.39
C TYR A 72 -1.13 15.27 22.03
N LEU A 73 -2.00 15.32 21.06
CA LEU A 73 -1.71 15.05 19.66
C LEU A 73 -1.89 16.34 18.87
N ASP A 74 -0.83 16.83 18.22
CA ASP A 74 -0.95 17.79 17.12
C ASP A 74 -1.14 17.01 15.82
N TYR A 75 -2.31 17.15 15.21
CA TYR A 75 -2.71 16.43 14.02
C TYR A 75 -3.26 17.37 12.96
N LYS A 76 -2.56 17.46 11.84
CA LYS A 76 -2.92 18.27 10.69
C LYS A 76 -3.18 17.38 9.49
N VAL A 77 -4.32 17.59 8.84
CA VAL A 77 -4.72 16.92 7.61
C VAL A 77 -4.92 17.93 6.50
N THR A 78 -4.32 17.70 5.35
CA THR A 78 -4.38 18.62 4.20
C THR A 78 -4.83 17.88 2.95
N ALA A 79 -5.94 18.32 2.36
CA ALA A 79 -6.36 17.87 1.03
C ALA A 79 -5.56 18.61 -0.05
N VAL A 80 -4.93 17.88 -0.95
CA VAL A 80 -4.10 18.43 -2.02
C VAL A 80 -4.82 18.29 -3.35
N TYR A 81 -5.18 19.41 -3.92
CA TYR A 81 -5.79 19.54 -5.24
C TYR A 81 -4.72 19.95 -6.26
N LYS A 82 -4.95 19.63 -7.51
CA LYS A 82 -4.17 20.16 -8.62
C LYS A 82 -5.04 21.20 -9.35
N ASP A 83 -4.56 22.43 -9.43
CA ASP A 83 -5.28 23.54 -10.06
C ASP A 83 -6.73 23.66 -9.51
N ASP A 84 -7.73 23.75 -10.40
CA ASP A 84 -9.15 23.88 -10.08
C ASP A 84 -9.90 22.54 -10.03
N GLU A 85 -9.21 21.42 -9.80
CA GLU A 85 -9.84 20.10 -9.73
C GLU A 85 -10.83 19.99 -8.56
N LEU A 86 -11.94 19.28 -8.77
CA LEU A 86 -13.00 19.13 -7.76
C LEU A 86 -12.70 18.04 -6.73
N ILE A 87 -11.83 17.08 -7.09
CA ILE A 87 -11.45 15.96 -6.24
C ILE A 87 -9.98 16.11 -5.82
N PRO A 88 -9.64 16.05 -4.53
CA PRO A 88 -8.24 16.09 -4.10
C PRO A 88 -7.48 14.88 -4.63
N ARG A 89 -6.25 15.10 -5.05
CA ARG A 89 -5.34 14.04 -5.54
C ARG A 89 -4.74 13.23 -4.40
N GLN A 90 -4.46 13.90 -3.28
CA GLN A 90 -3.82 13.30 -2.10
C GLN A 90 -4.40 13.89 -0.82
N ILE A 91 -4.25 13.13 0.25
CA ILE A 91 -4.42 13.62 1.61
C ILE A 91 -3.07 13.50 2.31
N ILE A 92 -2.57 14.61 2.84
CA ILE A 92 -1.33 14.67 3.61
C ILE A 92 -1.67 14.69 5.09
N LEU A 93 -1.11 13.74 5.82
CA LEU A 93 -1.19 13.67 7.27
C LEU A 93 0.12 14.17 7.88
N GLN A 94 0.03 14.99 8.91
CA GLN A 94 1.16 15.41 9.73
C GLN A 94 0.76 15.25 11.19
N TYR A 95 1.56 14.55 11.97
CA TYR A 95 1.25 14.33 13.38
C TYR A 95 2.49 14.23 14.25
N VAL A 96 2.34 14.71 15.48
CA VAL A 96 3.39 14.66 16.52
C VAL A 96 2.72 14.59 17.89
N GLY A 97 3.28 13.82 18.79
CA GLY A 97 2.86 13.78 20.19
C GLY A 97 3.45 14.97 20.96
N ILE A 98 2.77 15.38 22.03
CA ILE A 98 3.24 16.43 22.93
C ILE A 98 3.05 15.90 24.36
N ASP A 99 4.12 15.82 25.14
CA ASP A 99 4.04 15.39 26.52
C ASP A 99 3.55 16.50 27.46
N GLN A 100 3.47 16.22 28.77
CA GLN A 100 2.99 17.16 29.76
C GLN A 100 3.88 18.41 29.91
N ASP A 101 5.15 18.31 29.54
CA ASP A 101 6.12 19.41 29.62
C ASP A 101 6.23 20.19 28.31
N GLY A 102 5.40 19.84 27.31
CA GLY A 102 5.41 20.45 26.00
C GLY A 102 6.48 19.95 25.05
N LYS A 103 7.15 18.84 25.37
CA LYS A 103 8.17 18.23 24.52
C LYS A 103 7.49 17.46 23.39
N LEU A 104 8.04 17.63 22.17
CA LEU A 104 7.58 16.90 21.00
C LEU A 104 8.05 15.44 21.06
N LEU A 105 7.14 14.54 20.74
CA LEU A 105 7.34 13.09 20.74
C LEU A 105 7.04 12.52 19.36
N GLU A 106 8.01 11.80 18.83
CA GLU A 106 7.83 11.04 17.60
C GLU A 106 6.77 9.95 17.77
N ILE A 107 5.81 9.87 16.83
CA ILE A 107 4.83 8.79 16.75
C ILE A 107 5.13 7.95 15.51
N LYS A 108 5.32 6.64 15.72
CA LYS A 108 5.47 5.64 14.66
C LYS A 108 4.34 4.62 14.76
N LEU A 109 3.55 4.52 13.70
CA LEU A 109 2.46 3.55 13.60
C LEU A 109 2.87 2.27 12.84
N GLY A 110 4.10 2.25 12.30
CA GLY A 110 4.66 1.09 11.61
C GLY A 110 4.38 1.05 10.10
N SER A 111 3.89 2.14 9.52
CA SER A 111 3.70 2.25 8.09
C SER A 111 5.01 2.57 7.35
N SER A 112 5.22 1.94 6.20
CA SER A 112 6.33 2.26 5.29
C SER A 112 6.20 3.65 4.64
N LYS A 113 5.03 4.28 4.74
CA LYS A 113 4.75 5.61 4.20
C LYS A 113 5.15 6.74 5.16
N GLU A 114 5.44 6.44 6.42
CA GLU A 114 5.83 7.41 7.43
C GLU A 114 7.23 7.97 7.16
N LYS A 115 7.33 9.30 7.13
CA LYS A 115 8.58 10.05 7.06
C LYS A 115 8.63 11.03 8.21
N ILE A 116 9.66 10.93 9.04
CA ILE A 116 9.79 11.76 10.23
C ILE A 116 10.82 12.85 9.96
N ASP A 117 10.48 14.08 10.28
CA ASP A 117 11.36 15.23 10.10
C ASP A 117 12.22 15.51 11.35
N LYS A 118 13.08 16.51 11.24
CA LYS A 118 13.99 16.93 12.33
C LYS A 118 13.27 17.49 13.57
N TYR A 119 11.96 17.74 13.48
CA TYR A 119 11.14 18.24 14.58
C TYR A 119 10.27 17.13 15.19
N SER A 120 10.54 15.87 14.87
CA SER A 120 9.76 14.70 15.29
C SER A 120 8.35 14.63 14.71
N VAL A 121 8.02 15.45 13.70
CA VAL A 121 6.74 15.39 13.01
C VAL A 121 6.76 14.29 11.97
N THR A 122 5.79 13.40 12.06
CA THR A 122 5.58 12.35 11.05
C THR A 122 4.71 12.87 9.93
N HIS A 123 5.15 12.65 8.70
CA HIS A 123 4.49 13.02 7.45
C HIS A 123 4.08 11.76 6.68
N VAL A 124 2.83 11.72 6.21
CA VAL A 124 2.31 10.64 5.37
C VAL A 124 1.55 11.25 4.20
N ALA A 125 1.82 10.76 2.99
CA ALA A 125 1.06 11.11 1.79
C ALA A 125 0.23 9.91 1.34
N LEU A 126 -1.07 10.10 1.22
CA LEU A 126 -2.04 9.09 0.79
C LEU A 126 -2.67 9.52 -0.53
N ASP A 127 -2.54 8.70 -1.56
CA ASP A 127 -3.15 8.97 -2.86
C ASP A 127 -4.65 8.68 -2.83
N ASN A 128 -5.44 9.60 -3.37
CA ASN A 128 -6.90 9.44 -3.50
C ASN A 128 -7.24 8.67 -4.78
N VAL A 129 -6.89 7.41 -4.80
CA VAL A 129 -7.04 6.49 -5.94
C VAL A 129 -7.91 5.30 -5.56
N SER A 130 -8.33 4.53 -6.56
CA SER A 130 -8.97 3.23 -6.36
C SER A 130 -8.68 2.36 -7.59
N GLU A 131 -8.21 1.13 -7.37
CA GLU A 131 -7.87 0.20 -8.47
C GLU A 131 -9.08 -0.24 -9.28
N ASN A 132 -10.29 -0.08 -8.75
CA ASN A 132 -11.55 -0.43 -9.38
C ASN A 132 -12.17 0.72 -10.21
N ALA A 133 -11.45 1.83 -10.39
CA ALA A 133 -11.95 2.99 -11.12
C ALA A 133 -10.85 3.84 -11.75
N GLU A 134 -11.14 4.39 -12.92
CA GLU A 134 -10.44 5.55 -13.48
C GLU A 134 -11.19 6.82 -13.05
N ILE A 135 -10.52 7.71 -12.32
CA ILE A 135 -11.12 8.92 -11.74
C ILE A 135 -10.71 10.14 -12.57
N ASN A 136 -11.69 10.91 -12.99
CA ASN A 136 -11.48 12.26 -13.52
C ASN A 136 -11.56 13.27 -12.38
N TYR A 137 -10.43 13.71 -11.86
CA TYR A 137 -10.36 14.62 -10.71
C TYR A 137 -10.89 16.02 -11.03
N ALA A 138 -10.87 16.41 -12.30
CA ALA A 138 -11.31 17.74 -12.72
C ALA A 138 -12.82 17.95 -12.51
N ASP A 139 -13.63 16.94 -12.81
CA ASP A 139 -15.09 17.04 -12.78
C ASP A 139 -15.78 16.04 -11.83
N GLY A 140 -14.98 15.14 -11.21
CA GLY A 140 -15.49 14.14 -10.27
C GLY A 140 -16.18 12.93 -10.93
N THR A 141 -16.13 12.81 -12.25
CA THR A 141 -16.63 11.61 -12.93
C THR A 141 -15.67 10.44 -12.77
N ALA A 142 -16.16 9.21 -12.90
CA ALA A 142 -15.34 8.03 -12.83
C ALA A 142 -15.87 6.92 -13.73
N LYS A 143 -14.94 6.14 -14.29
CA LYS A 143 -15.22 4.95 -15.08
C LYS A 143 -14.94 3.72 -14.23
N ASN A 144 -15.91 2.80 -14.17
CA ASN A 144 -15.74 1.52 -13.49
C ASN A 144 -14.77 0.62 -14.27
N THR A 145 -13.72 0.12 -13.59
CA THR A 145 -12.73 -0.81 -14.13
C THR A 145 -12.75 -2.17 -13.42
N VAL A 146 -13.81 -2.44 -12.66
CA VAL A 146 -13.97 -3.71 -11.94
C VAL A 146 -14.04 -4.86 -12.94
N LYS A 147 -13.13 -5.81 -12.78
CA LYS A 147 -13.15 -7.04 -13.57
C LYS A 147 -14.27 -7.94 -13.11
N SER A 148 -14.95 -8.59 -14.05
CA SER A 148 -15.95 -9.62 -13.73
C SER A 148 -15.33 -10.80 -12.99
N ALA A 149 -16.14 -11.61 -12.35
CA ALA A 149 -15.68 -12.83 -11.69
C ALA A 149 -15.02 -13.81 -12.67
N GLU A 150 -15.50 -13.83 -13.93
CA GLU A 150 -14.95 -14.65 -15.01
C GLU A 150 -13.58 -14.17 -15.46
N GLU A 151 -13.40 -12.86 -15.64
CA GLU A 151 -12.10 -12.27 -15.99
C GLU A 151 -11.05 -12.50 -14.91
N ARG A 152 -11.42 -12.37 -13.64
CA ARG A 152 -10.52 -12.67 -12.52
C ARG A 152 -10.14 -14.14 -12.42
N ALA A 153 -11.11 -15.05 -12.64
CA ALA A 153 -10.84 -16.49 -12.66
C ALA A 153 -9.91 -16.87 -13.83
N ALA A 154 -10.08 -16.23 -14.99
CA ALA A 154 -9.22 -16.45 -16.14
C ALA A 154 -7.77 -15.94 -15.87
N GLU A 155 -7.62 -14.79 -15.26
CA GLU A 155 -6.29 -14.23 -14.88
C GLU A 155 -5.57 -15.10 -13.83
N LEU A 156 -6.30 -15.59 -12.83
CA LEU A 156 -5.74 -16.50 -11.84
C LEU A 156 -5.21 -17.78 -12.49
N LYS A 157 -6.01 -18.40 -13.36
CA LYS A 157 -5.57 -19.59 -14.11
C LYS A 157 -4.34 -19.29 -14.97
N ALA A 158 -4.33 -18.17 -15.69
CA ALA A 158 -3.19 -17.79 -16.52
C ALA A 158 -1.92 -17.55 -15.68
N ALA A 159 -2.06 -16.93 -14.50
CA ALA A 159 -0.95 -16.73 -13.56
C ALA A 159 -0.43 -18.06 -12.99
N GLU A 160 -1.30 -18.99 -12.63
CA GLU A 160 -0.94 -20.33 -12.17
C GLU A 160 -0.21 -21.13 -13.25
N GLU A 161 -0.72 -21.11 -14.49
CA GLU A 161 -0.08 -21.79 -15.62
C GLU A 161 1.31 -21.20 -15.93
N LYS A 162 1.44 -19.88 -15.86
CA LYS A 162 2.74 -19.21 -16.03
C LYS A 162 3.72 -19.58 -14.94
N ALA A 163 3.29 -19.55 -13.68
CA ALA A 163 4.13 -19.93 -12.55
C ALA A 163 4.59 -21.42 -12.63
N LYS A 164 3.68 -22.30 -13.10
CA LYS A 164 4.01 -23.71 -13.32
C LYS A 164 5.06 -23.89 -14.41
N LYS A 165 4.91 -23.19 -15.54
CA LYS A 165 5.90 -23.24 -16.63
C LYS A 165 7.27 -22.71 -16.19
N GLU A 166 7.31 -21.60 -15.47
CA GLU A 166 8.55 -21.03 -14.93
C GLU A 166 9.22 -21.97 -13.93
N ALA A 167 8.44 -22.70 -13.12
CA ALA A 167 8.97 -23.71 -12.20
C ALA A 167 9.55 -24.93 -12.95
N GLU A 168 8.83 -25.43 -13.97
CA GLU A 168 9.30 -26.55 -14.82
C GLU A 168 10.57 -26.17 -15.59
N GLU A 169 10.67 -24.93 -16.12
CA GLU A 169 11.88 -24.45 -16.80
C GLU A 169 13.08 -24.33 -15.85
N LYS A 170 12.86 -23.87 -14.61
CA LYS A 170 13.93 -23.81 -13.61
C LYS A 170 14.43 -25.18 -13.22
N GLU A 171 13.51 -26.13 -13.00
CA GLU A 171 13.89 -27.52 -12.67
C GLU A 171 14.65 -28.18 -13.81
N ALA A 172 14.24 -27.96 -15.06
CA ALA A 172 14.96 -28.47 -16.22
C ALA A 172 16.35 -27.83 -16.34
N GLN A 173 16.52 -26.55 -16.08
CA GLN A 173 17.83 -25.88 -16.09
C GLN A 173 18.73 -26.36 -14.96
N GLU A 174 18.20 -26.65 -13.77
CA GLU A 174 18.97 -27.20 -12.66
C GLU A 174 19.47 -28.64 -12.98
N LYS A 175 18.59 -29.48 -13.51
CA LYS A 175 18.97 -30.85 -13.95
C LYS A 175 20.05 -30.83 -15.04
N ALA A 176 19.91 -29.94 -16.03
CA ALA A 176 20.92 -29.81 -17.08
C ALA A 176 22.29 -29.35 -16.55
N LYS A 177 22.29 -28.46 -15.54
CA LYS A 177 23.55 -28.04 -14.88
C LYS A 177 24.18 -29.14 -14.03
N GLU A 178 23.39 -29.97 -13.37
CA GLU A 178 23.88 -31.13 -12.61
C GLU A 178 24.47 -32.19 -13.53
N GLU A 179 23.82 -32.49 -14.65
CA GLU A 179 24.32 -33.45 -15.65
C GLU A 179 25.67 -32.99 -16.29
N GLN A 180 25.77 -31.67 -16.60
CA GLN A 180 27.06 -31.13 -17.09
C GLN A 180 28.16 -31.21 -16.05
N LYS A 181 27.87 -30.99 -14.79
CA LYS A 181 28.85 -31.07 -13.72
C LYS A 181 29.30 -32.50 -13.45
N GLN A 182 28.44 -33.51 -13.63
CA GLN A 182 28.80 -34.92 -13.54
C GLN A 182 29.67 -35.37 -14.72
N GLN A 183 29.41 -34.91 -15.93
CA GLN A 183 30.24 -35.20 -17.11
C GLN A 183 31.64 -34.59 -17.03
N GLU A 184 31.77 -33.40 -16.43
CA GLU A 184 33.08 -32.76 -16.25
C GLU A 184 33.93 -33.44 -15.18
N THR A 185 33.33 -34.12 -14.20
CA THR A 185 34.05 -34.89 -13.16
C THR A 185 34.43 -36.31 -13.59
N GLU A 186 33.82 -36.86 -14.65
CA GLU A 186 34.16 -38.20 -15.21
C GLU A 186 35.14 -38.16 -16.38
N ALA A 187 35.63 -37.02 -16.82
CA ALA A 187 36.62 -36.91 -17.88
C ALA A 187 37.99 -37.46 -17.38
N PRO A 188 38.60 -38.43 -18.08
CA PRO A 188 39.87 -39.00 -17.66
C PRO A 188 41.00 -37.97 -17.74
N ALA A 189 41.88 -37.97 -16.73
CA ALA A 189 43.06 -37.12 -16.67
C ALA A 189 43.99 -37.36 -17.90
N PRO A 190 44.60 -36.30 -18.46
CA PRO A 190 45.54 -36.47 -19.58
C PRO A 190 46.75 -37.30 -19.14
N ALA A 191 47.08 -38.32 -19.97
CA ALA A 191 48.24 -39.19 -19.77
C ALA A 191 49.53 -38.37 -19.80
N GLU A 192 50.33 -38.43 -18.76
CA GLU A 192 51.68 -37.89 -18.71
C GLU A 192 52.54 -38.62 -19.75
N GLU A 193 53.03 -37.95 -20.78
CA GLU A 193 54.08 -38.39 -21.65
C GLU A 193 55.42 -38.41 -20.90
N GLU A 194 55.92 -39.62 -20.54
CA GLU A 194 57.28 -39.80 -20.12
C GLU A 194 58.23 -39.53 -21.31
N SER A 195 58.97 -38.43 -21.29
CA SER A 195 60.09 -38.16 -22.16
C SER A 195 61.31 -38.89 -21.59
N GLN A 196 61.66 -40.06 -22.13
CA GLN A 196 62.97 -40.65 -21.95
C GLN A 196 64.00 -39.89 -22.82
N SER A 197 64.93 -39.24 -22.15
CA SER A 197 66.14 -38.69 -22.76
C SER A 197 67.29 -39.72 -22.65
N SER A 198 67.88 -40.03 -23.78
CA SER A 198 69.20 -40.63 -23.89
C SER A 198 70.25 -39.55 -24.11
#